data_3890538435b19b92f3a65c07f6f417dc
#
_entry.id   3890538435b19b92f3a65c07f6f417dc
#
_cell.length_a   1.000
_cell.length_b   1.000
_cell.length_c   1.000
_cell.angle_alpha   90.00
_cell.angle_beta   90.00
_cell.angle_gamma   90.00
#
_symmetry.space_group_name_H-M   'P 1'
#
loop_
_entity.id
_entity.type
_entity.pdbx_description
1 polymer ?
#
loop_
_entity_poly.entity_id
_entity_poly.type
_entity_poly.pdbx_seq_one_letter_code
_entity_poly.pdbx_strand_id
1 'polypeptide(L)'
;GTHFPTRGACRRYPLSSYIKKRYRGRLDGLIVDELHEYNNDSGQGDAMAELFGTAKKVIGMTATLINGYSSGIFHLLYRTSPQLMLADGKPHEKPALFNTEYGVVETVYTEGDDSYAANRRTQKGRSRTRQLPGVSPLVFSRFLLEKMAFLSLSDMGKALPSYEEIPIACRMEEVVQTEY
;
A
#
# COMPACT_ATOMS: atom_id res chain seq x y z
N GLY A 1 -16.57 8.63 -3.50
CA GLY A 1 -16.97 7.43 -4.23
C GLY A 1 -16.57 7.56 -5.69
N THR A 2 -15.59 6.78 -6.12
CA THR A 2 -15.20 6.67 -7.52
C THR A 2 -16.36 6.06 -8.30
N HIS A 3 -17.07 6.90 -9.05
CA HIS A 3 -18.01 6.42 -10.03
C HIS A 3 -17.23 5.86 -11.22
N PHE A 4 -17.18 4.55 -11.34
CA PHE A 4 -16.73 3.93 -12.58
C PHE A 4 -17.68 4.36 -13.71
N PRO A 5 -17.18 5.03 -14.76
CA PRO A 5 -18.02 5.45 -15.85
C PRO A 5 -18.55 4.23 -16.59
N THR A 6 -19.83 3.94 -16.41
CA THR A 6 -20.54 2.90 -17.16
C THR A 6 -20.96 3.38 -18.55
N ARG A 7 -20.31 4.43 -19.09
CA ARG A 7 -20.60 5.02 -20.40
C ARG A 7 -19.75 4.34 -21.46
N GLY A 8 -20.35 3.40 -22.16
CA GLY A 8 -19.80 2.74 -23.33
C GLY A 8 -20.81 1.72 -23.88
N ALA A 9 -20.66 1.28 -25.12
CA ALA A 9 -21.54 0.32 -25.79
C ALA A 9 -21.64 -1.03 -25.05
N CYS A 10 -20.61 -1.38 -24.25
CA CYS A 10 -20.64 -2.51 -23.32
C CYS A 10 -20.66 -1.97 -21.90
N ARG A 11 -21.81 -1.92 -21.26
CA ARG A 11 -21.96 -1.58 -19.84
C ARG A 11 -21.33 -2.67 -18.98
N ARG A 12 -20.06 -2.50 -18.63
CA ARG A 12 -19.38 -3.37 -17.66
C ARG A 12 -19.78 -2.92 -16.25
N TYR A 13 -20.48 -3.79 -15.54
CA TYR A 13 -20.80 -3.56 -14.15
C TYR A 13 -19.72 -4.21 -13.30
N PRO A 14 -19.03 -3.48 -12.39
CA PRO A 14 -17.99 -4.07 -11.54
C PRO A 14 -18.56 -5.20 -10.69
N LEU A 15 -17.88 -6.33 -10.66
CA LEU A 15 -18.33 -7.50 -9.91
C LEU A 15 -18.42 -7.20 -8.41
N SER A 16 -17.49 -6.41 -7.86
CA SER A 16 -17.50 -5.95 -6.45
C SER A 16 -18.79 -5.22 -6.11
N SER A 17 -19.21 -4.28 -6.96
CA SER A 17 -20.45 -3.53 -6.77
C SER A 17 -21.69 -4.42 -6.90
N TYR A 18 -21.65 -5.43 -7.78
CA TYR A 18 -22.73 -6.43 -7.89
C TYR A 18 -22.84 -7.25 -6.59
N ILE A 19 -21.72 -7.76 -6.09
CA ILE A 19 -21.66 -8.52 -4.84
C ILE A 19 -22.15 -7.66 -3.68
N LYS A 20 -21.68 -6.43 -3.55
CA LYS A 20 -22.13 -5.49 -2.52
C LYS A 20 -23.64 -5.27 -2.55
N LYS A 21 -24.21 -5.09 -3.76
CA LYS A 21 -25.65 -4.86 -3.90
C LYS A 21 -26.50 -6.08 -3.55
N ARG A 22 -26.04 -7.28 -3.91
CA ARG A 22 -26.84 -8.52 -3.76
C ARG A 22 -26.59 -9.26 -2.45
N TYR A 23 -25.39 -9.15 -1.89
CA TYR A 23 -24.94 -9.99 -0.78
C TYR A 23 -24.53 -9.21 0.47
N ARG A 24 -24.77 -7.90 0.51
CA ARG A 24 -24.47 -7.08 1.70
C ARG A 24 -25.18 -7.66 2.93
N GLY A 25 -24.40 -7.93 3.97
CA GLY A 25 -24.88 -8.52 5.23
C GLY A 25 -25.21 -10.02 5.17
N ARG A 26 -25.04 -10.67 4.01
CA ARG A 26 -25.24 -12.12 3.84
C ARG A 26 -23.95 -12.91 3.89
N LEU A 27 -22.79 -12.25 3.73
CA LEU A 27 -21.48 -12.88 3.81
C LEU A 27 -21.01 -12.81 5.27
N ASP A 28 -20.84 -13.95 5.90
CA ASP A 28 -20.36 -14.02 7.28
C ASP A 28 -18.86 -13.79 7.37
N GLY A 29 -18.10 -14.19 6.36
CA GLY A 29 -16.66 -14.00 6.30
C GLY A 29 -16.16 -13.77 4.89
N LEU A 30 -15.04 -13.06 4.78
CA LEU A 30 -14.24 -12.87 3.57
C LEU A 30 -12.79 -13.16 3.92
N ILE A 31 -12.18 -14.08 3.19
CA ILE A 31 -10.75 -14.37 3.27
C ILE A 31 -10.09 -13.79 2.02
N VAL A 32 -9.06 -13.00 2.21
CA VAL A 32 -8.30 -12.35 1.13
C VAL A 32 -6.87 -12.81 1.22
N ASP A 33 -6.41 -13.48 0.18
CA ASP A 33 -5.01 -13.84 0.00
C ASP A 33 -4.25 -12.71 -0.67
N GLU A 34 -2.95 -12.63 -0.43
CA GLU A 34 -2.05 -11.60 -0.93
C GLU A 34 -2.59 -10.18 -0.73
N LEU A 35 -3.01 -9.90 0.50
CA LEU A 35 -3.65 -8.62 0.86
C LEU A 35 -2.82 -7.40 0.43
N HIS A 36 -1.50 -7.52 0.35
CA HIS A 36 -0.59 -6.46 -0.05
C HIS A 36 -0.79 -5.97 -1.49
N GLU A 37 -1.38 -6.77 -2.38
CA GLU A 37 -1.67 -6.34 -3.76
C GLU A 37 -2.70 -5.21 -3.82
N TYR A 38 -3.49 -5.05 -2.77
CA TYR A 38 -4.55 -4.04 -2.65
C TYR A 38 -4.10 -2.78 -1.89
N ASN A 39 -2.81 -2.54 -1.75
CA ASN A 39 -2.25 -1.44 -0.99
C ASN A 39 -2.09 -0.13 -1.79
N ASN A 40 -2.45 -0.10 -3.06
CA ASN A 40 -2.33 1.06 -3.93
C ASN A 40 -3.64 1.85 -4.06
N ASP A 41 -3.54 3.14 -4.44
CA ASP A 41 -4.66 3.95 -4.88
C ASP A 41 -5.06 3.53 -6.31
N SER A 42 -5.87 2.49 -6.39
CA SER A 42 -6.24 1.83 -7.64
C SER A 42 -7.66 1.33 -7.62
N GLY A 43 -8.26 1.17 -8.81
CA GLY A 43 -9.59 0.60 -8.95
C GLY A 43 -9.71 -0.83 -8.39
N GLN A 44 -8.63 -1.61 -8.40
CA GLN A 44 -8.58 -2.93 -7.77
C GLN A 44 -8.68 -2.81 -6.24
N GLY A 45 -7.94 -1.88 -5.65
CA GLY A 45 -8.02 -1.59 -4.21
C GLY A 45 -9.40 -1.08 -3.80
N ASP A 46 -10.06 -0.24 -4.62
CA ASP A 46 -11.41 0.24 -4.36
C ASP A 46 -12.44 -0.89 -4.44
N ALA A 47 -12.31 -1.77 -5.42
CA ALA A 47 -13.15 -2.97 -5.53
C ALA A 47 -13.02 -3.87 -4.29
N MET A 48 -11.81 -4.03 -3.77
CA MET A 48 -11.58 -4.78 -2.53
C MET A 48 -12.19 -4.08 -1.32
N ALA A 49 -12.08 -2.74 -1.22
CA ALA A 49 -12.73 -1.98 -0.15
C ALA A 49 -14.26 -2.16 -0.15
N GLU A 50 -14.89 -2.24 -1.33
CA GLU A 50 -16.31 -2.56 -1.45
C GLU A 50 -16.65 -3.95 -0.90
N LEU A 51 -15.79 -4.95 -1.17
CA LEU A 51 -15.98 -6.31 -0.65
C LEU A 51 -15.78 -6.38 0.86
N PHE A 52 -14.80 -5.66 1.41
CA PHE A 52 -14.62 -5.57 2.86
C PHE A 52 -15.88 -5.04 3.57
N GLY A 53 -16.50 -4.01 3.02
CA GLY A 53 -17.77 -3.47 3.54
C GLY A 53 -18.99 -4.37 3.34
N THR A 54 -18.84 -5.50 2.65
CA THR A 54 -19.94 -6.44 2.34
C THR A 54 -19.99 -7.59 3.34
N ALA A 55 -18.83 -8.04 3.84
CA ALA A 55 -18.72 -9.14 4.78
C ALA A 55 -18.76 -8.66 6.24
N LYS A 56 -19.25 -9.53 7.14
CA LYS A 56 -19.27 -9.25 8.59
C LYS A 56 -17.88 -9.33 9.22
N LYS A 57 -17.04 -10.26 8.74
CA LYS A 57 -15.67 -10.47 9.20
C LYS A 57 -14.74 -10.58 8.00
N VAL A 58 -13.54 -10.04 8.11
CA VAL A 58 -12.53 -10.09 7.06
C VAL A 58 -11.23 -10.61 7.65
N ILE A 59 -10.61 -11.56 6.97
CA ILE A 59 -9.27 -12.06 7.25
C ILE A 59 -8.42 -11.80 6.01
N GLY A 60 -7.37 -11.01 6.16
CA GLY A 60 -6.36 -10.79 5.11
C GLY A 60 -5.11 -11.58 5.43
N MET A 61 -4.57 -12.27 4.45
CA MET A 61 -3.32 -13.01 4.54
C MET A 61 -2.29 -12.41 3.61
N THR A 62 -1.06 -12.29 4.06
CA THR A 62 0.06 -11.85 3.24
C THR A 62 1.38 -12.17 3.90
N ALA A 63 2.39 -12.51 3.13
CA ALA A 63 3.76 -12.66 3.60
C ALA A 63 4.46 -11.29 3.76
N THR A 64 4.04 -10.28 2.99
CA THR A 64 4.68 -8.96 2.93
C THR A 64 3.64 -7.85 3.07
N LEU A 65 3.32 -7.46 4.30
CA LEU A 65 2.30 -6.44 4.54
C LEU A 65 2.73 -5.05 4.05
N ILE A 66 4.00 -4.72 4.21
CA ILE A 66 4.56 -3.42 3.89
C ILE A 66 5.62 -3.59 2.80
N ASN A 67 5.38 -3.01 1.64
CA ASN A 67 6.32 -3.03 0.51
C ASN A 67 7.39 -1.93 0.59
N GLY A 68 7.75 -1.53 1.80
CA GLY A 68 8.80 -0.55 2.06
C GLY A 68 8.34 0.89 2.18
N TYR A 69 7.14 1.27 1.74
CA TYR A 69 6.65 2.65 1.78
C TYR A 69 5.41 2.83 2.64
N SER A 70 5.34 3.96 3.37
CA SER A 70 4.17 4.27 4.20
C SER A 70 2.90 4.52 3.38
N SER A 71 3.01 4.97 2.13
CA SER A 71 1.86 5.16 1.24
C SER A 71 1.08 3.88 0.98
N GLY A 72 1.75 2.74 0.84
CA GLY A 72 1.08 1.46 0.65
C GLY A 72 0.25 1.06 1.85
N ILE A 73 0.84 1.11 3.04
CA ILE A 73 0.11 0.75 4.26
C ILE A 73 -1.03 1.73 4.57
N PHE A 74 -0.93 3.01 4.19
CA PHE A 74 -2.00 3.99 4.35
C PHE A 74 -3.31 3.55 3.68
N HIS A 75 -3.24 3.20 2.39
CA HIS A 75 -4.43 2.76 1.66
C HIS A 75 -5.02 1.47 2.22
N LEU A 76 -4.17 0.55 2.64
CA LEU A 76 -4.61 -0.70 3.26
C LEU A 76 -5.32 -0.47 4.59
N LEU A 77 -4.75 0.37 5.47
CA LEU A 77 -5.36 0.73 6.75
C LEU A 77 -6.71 1.42 6.56
N TYR A 78 -6.83 2.27 5.54
CA TYR A 78 -8.11 2.89 5.23
C TYR A 78 -9.18 1.91 4.79
N ARG A 79 -8.80 0.88 4.04
CA ARG A 79 -9.73 -0.16 3.58
C ARG A 79 -10.15 -1.12 4.69
N THR A 80 -9.24 -1.39 5.63
CA THR A 80 -9.49 -2.35 6.72
C THR A 80 -9.98 -1.70 8.01
N SER A 81 -9.56 -0.48 8.28
CA SER A 81 -9.76 0.18 9.58
C SER A 81 -9.95 1.70 9.46
N PRO A 82 -10.91 2.18 8.64
CA PRO A 82 -11.08 3.62 8.40
C PRO A 82 -11.35 4.41 9.67
N GLN A 83 -12.04 3.84 10.64
CA GLN A 83 -12.36 4.50 11.90
C GLN A 83 -11.11 4.85 12.73
N LEU A 84 -10.12 3.95 12.75
CA LEU A 84 -8.85 4.20 13.44
C LEU A 84 -8.06 5.32 12.75
N MET A 85 -8.05 5.33 11.43
CA MET A 85 -7.37 6.37 10.65
C MET A 85 -7.98 7.75 10.89
N LEU A 86 -9.31 7.82 10.95
CA LEU A 86 -10.04 9.07 11.26
C LEU A 86 -9.78 9.52 12.70
N ALA A 87 -9.79 8.60 13.66
CA ALA A 87 -9.50 8.89 15.06
C ALA A 87 -8.06 9.41 15.26
N ASP A 88 -7.12 8.96 14.44
CA ASP A 88 -5.72 9.45 14.42
C ASP A 88 -5.56 10.77 13.61
N GLY A 89 -6.65 11.37 13.15
CA GLY A 89 -6.62 12.63 12.41
C GLY A 89 -6.03 12.52 10.99
N LYS A 90 -6.09 11.34 10.39
CA LYS A 90 -5.57 11.07 9.04
C LYS A 90 -6.73 10.90 8.04
N PRO A 91 -7.27 11.97 7.47
CA PRO A 91 -8.34 11.86 6.48
C PRO A 91 -7.83 11.25 5.17
N HIS A 92 -8.70 10.52 4.47
CA HIS A 92 -8.37 9.83 3.23
C HIS A 92 -7.83 10.77 2.14
N GLU A 93 -8.33 12.00 2.09
CA GLU A 93 -7.95 13.01 1.09
C GLU A 93 -6.54 13.59 1.33
N LYS A 94 -5.93 13.28 2.47
CA LYS A 94 -4.63 13.85 2.87
C LYS A 94 -3.61 12.77 3.26
N PRO A 95 -3.22 11.87 2.33
CA PRO A 95 -2.23 10.84 2.61
C PRO A 95 -0.87 11.40 3.01
N ALA A 96 -0.55 12.63 2.60
CA ALA A 96 0.68 13.32 2.97
C ALA A 96 0.84 13.47 4.49
N LEU A 97 -0.25 13.68 5.24
CA LEU A 97 -0.17 13.78 6.71
C LEU A 97 0.30 12.46 7.34
N PHE A 98 -0.21 11.35 6.83
CA PHE A 98 0.23 10.03 7.28
C PHE A 98 1.70 9.76 6.90
N ASN A 99 2.06 10.07 5.66
CA ASN A 99 3.42 9.85 5.17
C ASN A 99 4.45 10.71 5.91
N THR A 100 4.10 11.92 6.31
CA THR A 100 4.99 12.80 7.09
C THR A 100 5.20 12.28 8.51
N GLU A 101 4.18 11.70 9.13
CA GLU A 101 4.26 11.22 10.52
C GLU A 101 4.82 9.80 10.62
N TYR A 102 4.41 8.92 9.71
CA TYR A 102 4.72 7.48 9.78
C TYR A 102 5.67 6.98 8.69
N GLY A 103 5.98 7.81 7.70
CA GLY A 103 6.92 7.48 6.63
C GLY A 103 8.26 8.17 6.81
N VAL A 104 9.14 7.92 5.86
CA VAL A 104 10.40 8.67 5.69
C VAL A 104 10.21 9.59 4.50
N VAL A 105 10.31 10.91 4.73
CA VAL A 105 10.18 11.92 3.69
C VAL A 105 11.43 12.77 3.63
N GLU A 106 11.89 13.04 2.42
CA GLU A 106 12.99 13.96 2.15
C GLU A 106 12.42 15.21 1.47
N THR A 107 12.72 16.38 2.01
CA THR A 107 12.35 17.65 1.38
C THR A 107 13.61 18.36 0.91
N VAL A 108 13.75 18.47 -0.40
CA VAL A 108 14.85 19.19 -1.04
C VAL A 108 14.39 20.62 -1.30
N TYR A 109 15.11 21.56 -0.74
CA TYR A 109 14.91 23.00 -0.99
C TYR A 109 15.93 23.44 -2.05
N THR A 110 15.43 23.98 -3.14
CA THR A 110 16.28 24.64 -4.14
C THR A 110 16.16 26.14 -3.91
N GLU A 111 17.26 26.77 -3.50
CA GLU A 111 17.32 28.23 -3.38
C GLU A 111 17.15 28.85 -4.77
N GLY A 112 16.36 29.91 -4.83
CA GLY A 112 16.23 30.71 -6.04
C GLY A 112 17.54 31.49 -6.25
N ASP A 113 18.03 31.55 -7.48
CA ASP A 113 19.21 32.31 -7.82
C ASP A 113 18.84 33.82 -7.82
N ASP A 114 19.36 34.56 -6.84
CA ASP A 114 19.24 36.01 -6.71
C ASP A 114 20.17 36.78 -7.66
N SER A 115 20.65 36.15 -8.73
CA SER A 115 21.48 36.85 -9.70
C SER A 115 20.72 38.01 -10.37
N TYR A 116 21.20 39.21 -10.12
CA TYR A 116 20.75 40.48 -10.63
C TYR A 116 20.79 40.51 -12.18
N ALA A 117 19.75 40.01 -12.79
CA ALA A 117 19.52 40.20 -14.21
C ALA A 117 18.17 40.91 -14.39
N ALA A 118 18.24 42.14 -14.77
CA ALA A 118 17.18 43.15 -14.83
C ALA A 118 15.91 42.81 -15.66
N ASN A 119 15.74 41.57 -16.11
CA ASN A 119 14.55 41.14 -16.87
C ASN A 119 14.14 39.67 -16.70
N ARG A 120 14.57 38.95 -15.64
CA ARG A 120 14.10 37.60 -15.36
C ARG A 120 13.22 37.62 -14.11
N ARG A 121 11.99 37.08 -14.23
CA ARG A 121 11.13 36.80 -13.11
C ARG A 121 11.95 35.98 -12.07
N THR A 122 12.11 36.56 -10.89
CA THR A 122 12.69 35.89 -9.73
C THR A 122 12.15 34.46 -9.62
N GLN A 123 12.98 33.47 -9.83
CA GLN A 123 12.58 32.10 -9.58
C GLN A 123 12.46 31.92 -8.06
N LYS A 124 11.22 31.91 -7.57
CA LYS A 124 10.96 31.55 -6.18
C LYS A 124 11.55 30.18 -5.91
N GLY A 125 12.28 30.05 -4.80
CA GLY A 125 12.78 28.79 -4.33
C GLY A 125 11.70 27.72 -4.36
N ARG A 126 12.01 26.54 -4.86
CA ARG A 126 11.09 25.41 -4.94
C ARG A 126 11.48 24.37 -3.91
N SER A 127 10.51 23.94 -3.11
CA SER A 127 10.66 22.73 -2.30
C SER A 127 10.03 21.54 -3.01
N ARG A 128 10.73 20.43 -3.05
CA ARG A 128 10.21 19.16 -3.55
C ARG A 128 10.34 18.11 -2.44
N THR A 129 9.20 17.56 -2.03
CA THR A 129 9.17 16.47 -1.07
C THR A 129 9.03 15.15 -1.82
N ARG A 130 9.88 14.18 -1.51
CA ARG A 130 9.77 12.81 -1.99
C ARG A 130 9.71 11.85 -0.81
N GLN A 131 9.00 10.76 -1.00
CA GLN A 131 8.96 9.67 -0.04
C GLN A 131 10.15 8.75 -0.26
N LEU A 132 10.81 8.37 0.82
CA LEU A 132 11.86 7.35 0.86
C LEU A 132 11.31 6.05 1.45
N PRO A 133 11.96 4.91 1.21
CA PRO A 133 11.63 3.66 1.87
C PRO A 133 11.75 3.81 3.40
N GLY A 134 10.77 3.31 4.11
CA GLY A 134 10.71 3.32 5.56
C GLY A 134 9.30 3.56 6.09
N VAL A 135 8.97 2.85 7.17
CA VAL A 135 7.72 2.99 7.90
C VAL A 135 8.02 2.98 9.39
N SER A 136 7.47 3.93 10.12
CA SER A 136 7.63 4.02 11.57
C SER A 136 7.05 2.80 12.29
N PRO A 137 7.74 2.22 13.27
CA PRO A 137 7.20 1.16 14.12
C PRO A 137 5.90 1.53 14.85
N LEU A 138 5.61 2.82 14.99
CA LEU A 138 4.36 3.31 15.57
C LEU A 138 3.13 2.89 14.77
N VAL A 139 3.26 2.66 13.46
CA VAL A 139 2.16 2.12 12.64
C VAL A 139 1.73 0.76 13.16
N PHE A 140 2.70 -0.08 13.51
CA PHE A 140 2.42 -1.40 14.06
C PHE A 140 1.66 -1.31 15.38
N SER A 141 2.17 -0.54 16.35
CA SER A 141 1.56 -0.43 17.67
C SER A 141 0.19 0.24 17.68
N ARG A 142 -0.03 1.24 16.81
CA ARG A 142 -1.29 1.99 16.76
C ARG A 142 -2.40 1.32 15.97
N PHE A 143 -2.07 0.66 14.86
CA PHE A 143 -3.08 0.21 13.90
C PHE A 143 -3.16 -1.30 13.74
N LEU A 144 -2.08 -2.02 14.02
CA LEU A 144 -1.94 -3.41 13.63
C LEU A 144 -1.91 -4.37 14.82
N LEU A 145 -1.32 -4.00 15.93
CA LEU A 145 -1.01 -4.90 17.06
C LEU A 145 -2.20 -5.73 17.52
N GLU A 146 -3.38 -5.11 17.64
CA GLU A 146 -4.61 -5.79 18.10
C GLU A 146 -5.32 -6.59 17.00
N LYS A 147 -4.86 -6.48 15.75
CA LYS A 147 -5.56 -7.01 14.57
C LYS A 147 -4.76 -8.00 13.77
N MET A 148 -3.48 -8.17 14.09
CA MET A 148 -2.57 -9.04 13.36
C MET A 148 -2.15 -10.24 14.18
N ALA A 149 -2.07 -11.39 13.51
CA ALA A 149 -1.37 -12.56 13.99
C ALA A 149 -0.20 -12.83 13.06
N PHE A 150 0.95 -13.12 13.64
CA PHE A 150 2.15 -13.54 12.90
C PHE A 150 2.31 -15.04 13.03
N LEU A 151 2.56 -15.69 11.91
CA LEU A 151 2.92 -17.09 11.84
C LEU A 151 4.25 -17.20 11.11
N SER A 152 5.27 -17.68 11.79
CA SER A 152 6.57 -17.95 11.19
C SER A 152 6.67 -19.42 10.76
N LEU A 153 7.60 -19.72 9.85
CA LEU A 153 7.86 -21.11 9.48
C LEU A 153 8.28 -21.97 10.68
N SER A 154 8.96 -21.38 11.67
CA SER A 154 9.34 -22.05 12.91
C SER A 154 8.12 -22.46 13.75
N ASP A 155 7.02 -21.73 13.68
CA ASP A 155 5.78 -22.05 14.41
C ASP A 155 5.07 -23.28 13.84
N MET A 156 5.31 -23.58 12.56
CA MET A 156 4.78 -24.77 11.89
C MET A 156 5.52 -26.07 12.28
N GLY A 157 6.71 -25.95 12.88
CA GLY A 157 7.45 -27.04 13.49
C GLY A 157 7.70 -28.21 12.52
N LYS A 158 7.35 -29.42 12.98
CA LYS A 158 7.56 -30.67 12.23
C LYS A 158 6.61 -30.89 11.04
N ALA A 159 5.65 -30.02 10.82
CA ALA A 159 4.71 -30.12 9.69
C ALA A 159 5.34 -29.74 8.34
N LEU A 160 6.50 -29.09 8.36
CA LEU A 160 7.22 -28.73 7.16
C LEU A 160 8.13 -29.89 6.72
N PRO A 161 8.23 -30.15 5.38
CA PRO A 161 9.22 -31.07 4.85
C PRO A 161 10.63 -30.56 5.13
N SER A 162 11.61 -31.47 5.15
CA SER A 162 13.02 -31.07 5.22
C SER A 162 13.36 -30.23 4.00
N TYR A 163 14.00 -29.07 4.23
CA TYR A 163 14.44 -28.17 3.20
C TYR A 163 15.98 -28.16 3.16
N GLU A 164 16.54 -28.38 1.99
CA GLU A 164 17.97 -28.29 1.75
C GLU A 164 18.18 -27.33 0.56
N GLU A 165 19.00 -26.30 0.76
CA GLU A 165 19.33 -25.33 -0.26
C GLU A 165 20.72 -25.67 -0.81
N ILE A 166 20.79 -26.03 -2.10
CA ILE A 166 22.03 -26.36 -2.77
C ILE A 166 22.38 -25.19 -3.71
N PRO A 167 23.30 -24.30 -3.32
CA PRO A 167 23.72 -23.22 -4.19
C PRO A 167 24.52 -23.74 -5.39
N ILE A 168 24.05 -23.47 -6.59
CA ILE A 168 24.76 -23.81 -7.84
C ILE A 168 25.43 -22.53 -8.35
N ALA A 169 26.77 -22.50 -8.28
CA ALA A 169 27.53 -21.40 -8.83
C ALA A 169 27.69 -21.58 -10.37
N CYS A 170 27.05 -20.71 -11.13
CA CYS A 170 27.24 -20.64 -12.57
C CYS A 170 28.24 -19.54 -12.91
N ARG A 171 29.25 -19.86 -13.76
CA ARG A 171 30.12 -18.83 -14.32
C ARG A 171 29.39 -18.12 -15.44
N MET A 172 29.44 -16.80 -15.44
CA MET A 172 28.97 -16.01 -16.58
C MET A 172 29.93 -16.22 -17.76
N GLU A 173 29.38 -16.24 -18.97
CA GLU A 173 30.21 -16.17 -20.19
C GLU A 173 30.99 -14.85 -20.21
N GLU A 174 32.22 -14.87 -20.77
CA GLU A 174 33.13 -13.72 -20.76
C GLU A 174 32.52 -12.45 -21.38
N VAL A 175 31.66 -12.60 -22.39
CA VAL A 175 30.97 -11.48 -23.04
C VAL A 175 30.00 -10.78 -22.07
N VAL A 176 29.27 -11.52 -21.23
CA VAL A 176 28.34 -10.99 -20.26
C VAL A 176 29.06 -10.38 -19.04
N GLN A 177 30.21 -10.95 -18.70
CA GLN A 177 31.04 -10.49 -17.58
C GLN A 177 31.67 -9.10 -17.83
N THR A 178 31.88 -8.74 -19.11
CA THR A 178 32.43 -7.44 -19.54
C THR A 178 31.35 -6.33 -19.60
N GLU A 179 30.08 -6.67 -19.67
CA GLU A 179 28.96 -5.70 -19.73
C GLU A 179 28.31 -5.42 -18.36
N TYR A 180 28.68 -6.16 -17.32
CA TYR A 180 28.17 -6.01 -15.94
C TYR A 180 29.20 -5.27 -15.07
#